data_aed2e264e2076e323c9a833fbd0a6501
#
_entry.id   aed2e264e2076e323c9a833fbd0a6501
#
_cell.length_a   1.000
_cell.length_b   1.000
_cell.length_c   1.000
_cell.angle_alpha   90.00
_cell.angle_beta   90.00
_cell.angle_gamma   90.00
#
_symmetry.space_group_name_H-M   'P 1'
#
loop_
_entity.id
_entity.type
_entity.pdbx_description
1 polymer ?
#
loop_
_entity_poly.entity_id
_entity_poly.type
_entity_poly.pdbx_seq_one_letter_code
_entity_poly.pdbx_strand_id
1 'polypeptide(L)'
;MLVRYAPGMDTMVALLRGINVGGKHRLPMQDLRDLLAELGCEDVKTYIQSGNAVFRGDADIAALPKLICSAIEERFGFGPQVLVMAASRFESIVAGNPFAGKVADPRSVHVSFLAEEAIAADVERMHSECKDNESFHLTKHALYFHAPDGIGRSAFASKAEKLLGVAATGRNWRTVCKIAEMARD
;
A
#
# COMPACT_ATOMS: atom_id res chain seq x y z
N MET A 1 -13.67 24.49 -22.69
CA MET A 1 -12.80 25.11 -21.68
C MET A 1 -11.72 24.10 -21.38
N LEU A 2 -10.54 24.25 -21.99
CA LEU A 2 -9.42 23.31 -21.83
C LEU A 2 -8.82 23.55 -20.44
N VAL A 3 -8.95 22.58 -19.55
CA VAL A 3 -8.22 22.56 -18.29
C VAL A 3 -6.73 22.48 -18.65
N ARG A 4 -6.00 23.58 -18.47
CA ARG A 4 -4.53 23.58 -18.59
C ARG A 4 -3.99 22.82 -17.38
N TYR A 5 -3.60 21.58 -17.59
CA TYR A 5 -2.78 20.86 -16.61
C TYR A 5 -1.44 21.61 -16.50
N ALA A 6 -1.07 22.00 -15.29
CA ALA A 6 0.29 22.45 -15.02
C ALA A 6 1.23 21.29 -15.36
N PRO A 7 2.29 21.50 -16.17
CA PRO A 7 3.25 20.43 -16.47
C PRO A 7 4.01 20.08 -15.20
N GLY A 8 3.85 18.83 -14.72
CA GLY A 8 4.62 18.30 -13.61
C GLY A 8 3.84 17.59 -12.48
N MET A 9 2.50 17.68 -12.44
CA MET A 9 1.75 16.98 -11.38
C MET A 9 1.41 15.54 -11.78
N ASP A 10 2.10 14.58 -11.17
CA ASP A 10 1.83 13.16 -11.34
C ASP A 10 0.77 12.67 -10.34
N THR A 11 -0.02 11.68 -10.76
CA THR A 11 -0.91 10.96 -9.84
C THR A 11 -0.06 10.02 -8.97
N MET A 12 -0.27 10.10 -7.66
CA MET A 12 0.46 9.34 -6.65
C MET A 12 -0.50 8.52 -5.78
N VAL A 13 0.01 7.44 -5.25
CA VAL A 13 -0.68 6.59 -4.27
C VAL A 13 0.13 6.57 -2.99
N ALA A 14 -0.51 6.91 -1.86
CA ALA A 14 0.05 6.75 -0.53
C ALA A 14 -0.67 5.63 0.23
N LEU A 15 0.13 4.75 0.84
CA LEU A 15 -0.33 3.65 1.69
C LEU A 15 0.26 3.82 3.09
N LEU A 16 -0.59 4.12 4.07
CA LEU A 16 -0.20 4.23 5.47
C LEU A 16 -0.40 2.89 6.17
N ARG A 17 0.48 2.56 7.11
CA ARG A 17 0.41 1.33 7.90
C ARG A 17 0.30 1.63 9.39
N GLY A 18 -0.50 0.83 10.09
CA GLY A 18 -0.61 0.89 11.55
C GLY A 18 -1.51 2.00 12.08
N ILE A 19 -2.36 2.59 11.23
CA ILE A 19 -3.36 3.57 11.65
C ILE A 19 -4.73 2.90 11.86
N ASN A 20 -5.53 3.47 12.73
CA ASN A 20 -6.93 3.07 12.99
C ASN A 20 -7.12 1.58 13.34
N VAL A 21 -6.12 0.94 13.95
CA VAL A 21 -6.15 -0.49 14.32
C VAL A 21 -6.24 -0.64 15.83
N GLY A 22 -7.19 -1.48 16.31
CA GLY A 22 -7.32 -1.80 17.73
C GLY A 22 -7.59 -0.59 18.63
N GLY A 23 -8.23 0.46 18.10
CA GLY A 23 -8.51 1.70 18.84
C GLY A 23 -7.31 2.62 19.05
N LYS A 24 -6.15 2.27 18.51
CA LYS A 24 -4.91 3.06 18.58
C LYS A 24 -4.63 3.79 17.27
N HIS A 25 -3.76 4.81 17.32
CA HIS A 25 -3.29 5.56 16.16
C HIS A 25 -4.43 6.11 15.31
N ARG A 26 -5.39 6.74 15.98
CA ARG A 26 -6.60 7.26 15.32
C ARG A 26 -6.24 8.43 14.40
N LEU A 27 -6.51 8.25 13.11
CA LEU A 27 -6.34 9.26 12.07
C LEU A 27 -7.63 9.30 11.22
N PRO A 28 -8.51 10.29 11.42
CA PRO A 28 -9.67 10.49 10.56
C PRO A 28 -9.25 10.74 9.12
N MET A 29 -10.00 10.20 8.17
CA MET A 29 -9.63 10.37 6.75
C MET A 29 -9.79 11.80 6.25
N GLN A 30 -10.63 12.61 6.89
CA GLN A 30 -10.71 14.04 6.60
C GLN A 30 -9.39 14.72 6.97
N ASP A 31 -8.88 14.46 8.18
CA ASP A 31 -7.63 15.07 8.65
C ASP A 31 -6.44 14.65 7.79
N LEU A 32 -6.43 13.39 7.28
CA LEU A 32 -5.41 12.95 6.32
C LEU A 32 -5.51 13.72 5.00
N ARG A 33 -6.72 13.99 4.49
CA ARG A 33 -6.88 14.79 3.27
C ARG A 33 -6.40 16.22 3.47
N ASP A 34 -6.78 16.84 4.59
CA ASP A 34 -6.41 18.22 4.91
C ASP A 34 -4.87 18.34 5.07
N LEU A 35 -4.24 17.38 5.75
CA LEU A 35 -2.79 17.30 5.92
C LEU A 35 -2.07 17.17 4.57
N LEU A 36 -2.54 16.30 3.67
CA LEU A 36 -1.95 16.15 2.34
C LEU A 36 -2.12 17.42 1.50
N ALA A 37 -3.26 18.11 1.61
CA ALA A 37 -3.47 19.39 0.95
C ALA A 37 -2.54 20.48 1.49
N GLU A 38 -2.30 20.54 2.80
CA GLU A 38 -1.32 21.44 3.42
C GLU A 38 0.13 21.18 2.96
N LEU A 39 0.44 19.91 2.61
CA LEU A 39 1.71 19.52 2.00
C LEU A 39 1.79 19.81 0.50
N GLY A 40 0.79 20.47 -0.09
CA GLY A 40 0.77 20.86 -1.50
C GLY A 40 0.22 19.78 -2.44
N CYS A 41 -0.41 18.72 -1.91
CA CYS A 41 -1.07 17.72 -2.74
C CYS A 41 -2.45 18.23 -3.19
N GLU A 42 -2.83 17.94 -4.43
CA GLU A 42 -4.12 18.31 -5.02
C GLU A 42 -4.99 17.06 -5.28
N ASP A 43 -6.30 17.27 -5.44
CA ASP A 43 -7.27 16.21 -5.77
C ASP A 43 -7.21 15.00 -4.83
N VAL A 44 -6.99 15.25 -3.53
CA VAL A 44 -6.78 14.20 -2.53
C VAL A 44 -8.05 13.40 -2.31
N LYS A 45 -8.01 12.12 -2.64
CA LYS A 45 -9.07 11.14 -2.40
C LYS A 45 -8.56 10.09 -1.42
N THR A 46 -9.42 9.62 -0.49
CA THR A 46 -9.08 8.54 0.45
C THR A 46 -10.07 7.39 0.33
N TYR A 47 -9.62 6.16 0.62
CA TYR A 47 -10.48 4.98 0.60
C TYR A 47 -10.38 4.20 1.89
N ILE A 48 -11.51 3.96 2.56
CA ILE A 48 -11.67 3.32 3.87
C ILE A 48 -10.71 3.87 4.95
N GLN A 49 -10.82 3.36 6.18
CA GLN A 49 -10.05 3.88 7.33
C GLN A 49 -8.62 3.32 7.44
N SER A 50 -8.17 2.53 6.48
CA SER A 50 -6.85 1.86 6.53
C SER A 50 -5.69 2.66 5.93
N GLY A 51 -5.90 3.97 5.64
CA GLY A 51 -4.82 4.84 5.18
C GLY A 51 -4.42 4.63 3.71
N ASN A 52 -5.41 4.69 2.83
CA ASN A 52 -5.18 4.70 1.39
C ASN A 52 -5.54 6.08 0.86
N ALA A 53 -4.61 6.73 0.19
CA ALA A 53 -4.84 8.01 -0.46
C ALA A 53 -4.34 7.98 -1.91
N VAL A 54 -5.07 8.68 -2.77
CA VAL A 54 -4.67 9.00 -4.15
C VAL A 54 -4.72 10.51 -4.27
N PHE A 55 -3.71 11.11 -4.85
CA PHE A 55 -3.59 12.55 -4.99
C PHE A 55 -2.69 12.92 -6.17
N ARG A 56 -2.69 14.19 -6.54
CA ARG A 56 -1.78 14.77 -7.51
C ARG A 56 -0.74 15.64 -6.81
N GLY A 57 0.49 15.60 -7.28
CA GLY A 57 1.57 16.41 -6.72
C GLY A 57 2.80 16.41 -7.61
N ASP A 58 3.61 17.45 -7.44
CA ASP A 58 4.92 17.60 -8.07
C ASP A 58 6.08 17.36 -7.09
N ALA A 59 5.72 17.00 -5.84
CA ALA A 59 6.68 16.80 -4.78
C ALA A 59 7.60 15.60 -5.05
N ASP A 60 8.81 15.68 -4.51
CA ASP A 60 9.75 14.58 -4.52
C ASP A 60 9.16 13.35 -3.81
N ILE A 61 8.84 12.31 -4.60
CA ILE A 61 8.27 11.05 -4.11
C ILE A 61 9.14 10.45 -2.99
N ALA A 62 10.45 10.65 -3.02
CA ALA A 62 11.36 10.13 -1.99
C ALA A 62 11.23 10.89 -0.66
N ALA A 63 10.89 12.16 -0.68
CA ALA A 63 10.73 12.99 0.52
C ALA A 63 9.33 12.88 1.15
N LEU A 64 8.29 12.65 0.34
CA LEU A 64 6.88 12.64 0.77
C LEU A 64 6.60 11.67 1.94
N PRO A 65 7.08 10.42 1.97
CA PRO A 65 6.82 9.51 3.08
C PRO A 65 7.23 10.09 4.43
N LYS A 66 8.40 10.73 4.48
CA LYS A 66 8.92 11.35 5.71
C LYS A 66 8.10 12.59 6.08
N LEU A 67 7.76 13.44 5.12
CA LEU A 67 6.94 14.63 5.37
C LEU A 67 5.57 14.27 5.93
N ILE A 68 4.88 13.29 5.32
CA ILE A 68 3.57 12.82 5.77
C ILE A 68 3.69 12.23 7.18
N CYS A 69 4.70 11.37 7.43
CA CYS A 69 4.93 10.77 8.74
C CYS A 69 5.14 11.85 9.82
N SER A 70 6.03 12.82 9.58
CA SER A 70 6.33 13.90 10.53
C SER A 70 5.12 14.80 10.80
N ALA A 71 4.34 15.15 9.78
CA ALA A 71 3.14 15.96 9.96
C ALA A 71 2.03 15.22 10.75
N ILE A 72 1.91 13.90 10.58
CA ILE A 72 1.01 13.08 11.40
C ILE A 72 1.53 12.98 12.83
N GLU A 73 2.83 12.79 13.03
CA GLU A 73 3.45 12.71 14.36
C GLU A 73 3.26 14.00 15.14
N GLU A 74 3.49 15.15 14.52
CA GLU A 74 3.28 16.47 15.12
C GLU A 74 1.83 16.70 15.55
N ARG A 75 0.86 16.32 14.71
CA ARG A 75 -0.57 16.61 14.93
C ARG A 75 -1.28 15.57 15.80
N PHE A 76 -0.88 14.30 15.71
CA PHE A 76 -1.59 13.18 16.35
C PHE A 76 -0.73 12.39 17.36
N GLY A 77 0.57 12.71 17.51
CA GLY A 77 1.46 12.09 18.48
C GLY A 77 1.94 10.69 18.13
N PHE A 78 1.82 10.26 16.85
CA PHE A 78 2.36 8.99 16.36
C PHE A 78 2.80 9.10 14.89
N GLY A 79 3.86 8.41 14.53
CA GLY A 79 4.40 8.37 13.17
C GLY A 79 4.10 7.02 12.50
N PRO A 80 3.18 6.93 11.52
CA PRO A 80 2.92 5.70 10.79
C PRO A 80 4.04 5.40 9.80
N GLN A 81 4.16 4.14 9.38
CA GLN A 81 4.90 3.83 8.16
C GLN A 81 4.09 4.33 6.94
N VAL A 82 4.76 5.06 6.07
CA VAL A 82 4.16 5.64 4.86
C VAL A 82 4.94 5.17 3.65
N LEU A 83 4.24 4.61 2.67
CA LEU A 83 4.78 4.27 1.36
C LEU A 83 4.08 5.15 0.31
N VAL A 84 4.85 5.86 -0.49
CA VAL A 84 4.34 6.67 -1.61
C VAL A 84 4.95 6.15 -2.90
N MET A 85 4.14 6.07 -3.94
CA MET A 85 4.60 5.69 -5.28
C MET A 85 3.79 6.38 -6.37
N ALA A 86 4.35 6.50 -7.56
CA ALA A 86 3.62 6.93 -8.75
C ALA A 86 2.49 5.95 -9.08
N ALA A 87 1.35 6.45 -9.58
CA ALA A 87 0.23 5.63 -10.01
C ALA A 87 0.63 4.59 -11.06
N SER A 88 1.53 4.93 -11.97
CA SER A 88 2.07 4.00 -12.98
C SER A 88 2.79 2.79 -12.36
N ARG A 89 3.56 2.98 -11.30
CA ARG A 89 4.18 1.88 -10.55
C ARG A 89 3.12 1.04 -9.83
N PHE A 90 2.13 1.69 -9.21
CA PHE A 90 1.02 1.00 -8.58
C PHE A 90 0.25 0.13 -9.58
N GLU A 91 -0.07 0.67 -10.76
CA GLU A 91 -0.75 -0.05 -11.85
C GLU A 91 0.08 -1.23 -12.36
N SER A 92 1.40 -1.08 -12.50
CA SER A 92 2.30 -2.18 -12.86
C SER A 92 2.25 -3.32 -11.85
N ILE A 93 2.18 -3.00 -10.54
CA ILE A 93 2.00 -4.00 -9.49
C ILE A 93 0.62 -4.66 -9.61
N VAL A 94 -0.45 -3.90 -9.86
CA VAL A 94 -1.79 -4.45 -10.06
C VAL A 94 -1.83 -5.42 -11.24
N ALA A 95 -1.25 -5.05 -12.37
CA ALA A 95 -1.18 -5.89 -13.58
C ALA A 95 -0.33 -7.15 -13.39
N GLY A 96 0.68 -7.08 -12.51
CA GLY A 96 1.60 -8.18 -12.22
C GLY A 96 1.04 -9.25 -11.27
N ASN A 97 -0.20 -9.13 -10.78
CA ASN A 97 -0.77 -10.11 -9.85
C ASN A 97 -1.10 -11.45 -10.54
N PRO A 98 -0.37 -12.55 -10.24
CA PRO A 98 -0.58 -13.83 -10.91
C PRO A 98 -1.88 -14.53 -10.49
N PHE A 99 -2.51 -14.09 -9.38
CA PHE A 99 -3.75 -14.66 -8.84
C PHE A 99 -5.02 -13.93 -9.32
N ALA A 100 -4.88 -12.80 -10.00
CA ALA A 100 -6.02 -12.04 -10.51
C ALA A 100 -6.86 -12.89 -11.49
N GLY A 101 -8.16 -13.02 -11.24
CA GLY A 101 -9.08 -13.79 -12.06
C GLY A 101 -8.90 -15.32 -12.02
N LYS A 102 -7.93 -15.84 -11.22
CA LYS A 102 -7.62 -17.27 -11.15
C LYS A 102 -8.10 -17.93 -9.86
N VAL A 103 -8.49 -17.15 -8.86
CA VAL A 103 -8.99 -17.66 -7.57
C VAL A 103 -10.49 -17.44 -7.45
N ALA A 104 -11.18 -18.35 -6.77
CA ALA A 104 -12.64 -18.30 -6.60
C ALA A 104 -13.08 -17.09 -5.75
N ASP A 105 -12.31 -16.75 -4.71
CA ASP A 105 -12.58 -15.60 -3.86
C ASP A 105 -11.43 -14.57 -3.90
N PRO A 106 -11.60 -13.44 -4.58
CA PRO A 106 -10.60 -12.38 -4.61
C PRO A 106 -10.23 -11.82 -3.23
N ARG A 107 -11.08 -12.03 -2.20
CA ARG A 107 -10.78 -11.59 -0.83
C ARG A 107 -9.66 -12.40 -0.18
N SER A 108 -9.37 -13.60 -0.69
CA SER A 108 -8.25 -14.43 -0.23
C SER A 108 -6.89 -13.96 -0.74
N VAL A 109 -6.86 -13.00 -1.68
CA VAL A 109 -5.63 -12.46 -2.24
C VAL A 109 -5.24 -11.17 -1.53
N HIS A 110 -3.96 -11.08 -1.21
CA HIS A 110 -3.34 -9.91 -0.58
C HIS A 110 -2.09 -9.49 -1.37
N VAL A 111 -1.81 -8.20 -1.37
CA VAL A 111 -0.60 -7.63 -1.97
C VAL A 111 0.13 -6.86 -0.88
N SER A 112 1.38 -7.20 -0.63
CA SER A 112 2.29 -6.43 0.21
C SER A 112 3.22 -5.62 -0.70
N PHE A 113 3.06 -4.31 -0.67
CA PHE A 113 3.89 -3.35 -1.40
C PHE A 113 5.20 -3.17 -0.64
N LEU A 114 6.33 -3.39 -1.31
CA LEU A 114 7.65 -3.33 -0.71
C LEU A 114 8.19 -1.90 -0.75
N ALA A 115 8.78 -1.45 0.36
CA ALA A 115 9.46 -0.15 0.43
C ALA A 115 10.70 -0.12 -0.47
N GLU A 116 11.41 -1.25 -0.56
CA GLU A 116 12.58 -1.48 -1.39
C GLU A 116 12.62 -2.92 -1.90
N GLU A 117 13.54 -3.25 -2.78
CA GLU A 117 13.68 -4.62 -3.30
C GLU A 117 14.17 -5.57 -2.22
N ALA A 118 13.46 -6.68 -2.01
CA ALA A 118 13.77 -7.69 -1.01
C ALA A 118 14.89 -8.64 -1.49
N ILE A 119 16.09 -8.11 -1.73
CA ILE A 119 17.24 -8.86 -2.29
C ILE A 119 17.69 -9.98 -1.36
N ALA A 120 17.56 -9.79 -0.05
CA ALA A 120 17.95 -10.75 0.98
C ALA A 120 16.78 -11.61 1.49
N ALA A 121 15.67 -11.70 0.74
CA ALA A 121 14.52 -12.52 1.13
C ALA A 121 14.89 -13.99 1.29
N ASP A 122 14.47 -14.59 2.41
CA ASP A 122 14.63 -16.04 2.67
C ASP A 122 13.48 -16.82 2.00
N VAL A 123 13.59 -16.96 0.67
CA VAL A 123 12.56 -17.57 -0.18
C VAL A 123 12.33 -19.05 0.17
N GLU A 124 13.36 -19.78 0.55
CA GLU A 124 13.24 -21.20 0.96
C GLU A 124 12.38 -21.31 2.21
N ARG A 125 12.66 -20.46 3.20
CA ARG A 125 11.87 -20.41 4.41
C ARG A 125 10.46 -19.87 4.16
N MET A 126 10.28 -18.93 3.25
CA MET A 126 8.97 -18.47 2.82
C MET A 126 8.12 -19.64 2.32
N HIS A 127 8.68 -20.51 1.48
CA HIS A 127 7.98 -21.72 1.01
C HIS A 127 7.66 -22.70 2.15
N SER A 128 8.58 -22.92 3.08
CA SER A 128 8.35 -23.84 4.20
C SER A 128 7.32 -23.36 5.22
N GLU A 129 7.06 -22.05 5.28
CA GLU A 129 6.04 -21.45 6.18
C GLU A 129 4.64 -21.38 5.54
N CYS A 130 4.53 -21.52 4.21
CA CYS A 130 3.24 -21.60 3.52
C CYS A 130 2.58 -22.95 3.78
N LYS A 131 1.26 -22.95 4.01
CA LYS A 131 0.46 -24.18 4.00
C LYS A 131 0.32 -24.72 2.57
N ASP A 132 -0.06 -25.97 2.44
CA ASP A 132 -0.25 -26.64 1.14
C ASP A 132 -1.25 -25.94 0.23
N ASN A 133 -2.25 -25.26 0.80
CA ASN A 133 -3.26 -24.52 0.06
C ASN A 133 -2.95 -23.02 -0.09
N GLU A 134 -1.86 -22.53 0.50
CA GLU A 134 -1.38 -21.16 0.36
C GLU A 134 -0.37 -21.07 -0.79
N SER A 135 -0.25 -19.89 -1.39
CA SER A 135 0.76 -19.64 -2.42
C SER A 135 1.16 -18.17 -2.45
N PHE A 136 2.41 -17.91 -2.76
CA PHE A 136 2.90 -16.55 -2.93
C PHE A 136 3.69 -16.38 -4.23
N HIS A 137 3.83 -15.15 -4.64
CA HIS A 137 4.70 -14.74 -5.74
C HIS A 137 5.41 -13.44 -5.34
N LEU A 138 6.74 -13.49 -5.27
CA LEU A 138 7.59 -12.36 -4.94
C LEU A 138 8.14 -11.73 -6.23
N THR A 139 8.01 -10.42 -6.32
CA THR A 139 8.59 -9.59 -7.37
C THR A 139 9.49 -8.52 -6.76
N LYS A 140 10.17 -7.75 -7.59
CA LYS A 140 10.98 -6.60 -7.15
C LYS A 140 10.21 -5.60 -6.26
N HIS A 141 8.88 -5.45 -6.46
CA HIS A 141 8.10 -4.36 -5.87
C HIS A 141 6.96 -4.83 -4.98
N ALA A 142 6.62 -6.11 -5.02
CA ALA A 142 5.48 -6.63 -4.29
C ALA A 142 5.61 -8.13 -3.99
N LEU A 143 5.01 -8.51 -2.85
CA LEU A 143 4.68 -9.89 -2.54
C LEU A 143 3.18 -10.07 -2.72
N TYR A 144 2.76 -10.92 -3.65
CA TYR A 144 1.38 -11.37 -3.80
C TYR A 144 1.19 -12.65 -3.00
N PHE A 145 0.10 -12.74 -2.28
CA PHE A 145 -0.17 -13.86 -1.40
C PHE A 145 -1.62 -14.30 -1.49
N HIS A 146 -1.84 -15.57 -1.78
CA HIS A 146 -3.13 -16.22 -1.78
C HIS A 146 -3.28 -17.07 -0.52
N ALA A 147 -4.24 -16.73 0.34
CA ALA A 147 -4.57 -17.38 1.60
C ALA A 147 -6.06 -17.77 1.62
N PRO A 148 -6.44 -18.96 1.11
CA PRO A 148 -7.85 -19.39 1.03
C PRO A 148 -8.59 -19.39 2.38
N ASP A 149 -7.89 -19.76 3.45
CA ASP A 149 -8.44 -19.83 4.82
C ASP A 149 -8.42 -18.46 5.54
N GLY A 150 -7.98 -17.41 4.85
CA GLY A 150 -7.84 -16.06 5.36
C GLY A 150 -6.46 -15.75 5.96
N ILE A 151 -5.96 -14.54 5.66
CA ILE A 151 -4.61 -14.09 6.04
C ILE A 151 -4.33 -14.13 7.55
N GLY A 152 -5.33 -13.90 8.39
CA GLY A 152 -5.18 -13.91 9.85
C GLY A 152 -4.89 -15.31 10.44
N ARG A 153 -5.06 -16.37 9.67
CA ARG A 153 -4.77 -17.77 10.06
C ARG A 153 -3.46 -18.30 9.46
N SER A 154 -2.75 -17.48 8.68
CA SER A 154 -1.52 -17.85 8.01
C SER A 154 -0.30 -17.60 8.90
N ALA A 155 0.47 -18.64 9.15
CA ALA A 155 1.77 -18.53 9.82
C ALA A 155 2.77 -17.76 8.93
N PHE A 156 2.73 -18.02 7.63
CA PHE A 156 3.52 -17.30 6.64
C PHE A 156 3.25 -15.79 6.69
N ALA A 157 1.98 -15.36 6.62
CA ALA A 157 1.64 -13.95 6.63
C ALA A 157 2.16 -13.21 7.86
N SER A 158 2.16 -13.86 9.02
CA SER A 158 2.67 -13.27 10.27
C SER A 158 4.19 -13.08 10.29
N LYS A 159 4.93 -13.80 9.44
CA LYS A 159 6.40 -13.80 9.36
C LYS A 159 6.91 -13.15 8.07
N ALA A 160 6.03 -12.87 7.11
CA ALA A 160 6.39 -12.46 5.75
C ALA A 160 7.35 -11.27 5.73
N GLU A 161 7.09 -10.22 6.49
CA GLU A 161 7.96 -9.03 6.53
C GLU A 161 9.36 -9.35 7.07
N LYS A 162 9.45 -10.19 8.10
CA LYS A 162 10.74 -10.65 8.63
C LYS A 162 11.51 -11.49 7.62
N LEU A 163 10.82 -12.32 6.85
CA LEU A 163 11.42 -13.18 5.83
C LEU A 163 11.82 -12.39 4.57
N LEU A 164 11.09 -11.33 4.26
CA LEU A 164 11.44 -10.39 3.20
C LEU A 164 12.70 -9.56 3.54
N GLY A 165 12.92 -9.26 4.83
CA GLY A 165 14.00 -8.39 5.29
C GLY A 165 13.80 -6.92 4.98
N VAL A 166 12.65 -6.53 4.44
CA VAL A 166 12.30 -5.14 4.08
C VAL A 166 10.90 -4.79 4.56
N ALA A 167 10.67 -3.51 4.82
CA ALA A 167 9.35 -3.01 5.21
C ALA A 167 8.33 -3.21 4.08
N ALA A 168 7.12 -3.64 4.45
CA ALA A 168 6.05 -3.90 3.49
C ALA A 168 4.69 -3.42 4.02
N THR A 169 3.85 -2.92 3.12
CA THR A 169 2.49 -2.48 3.45
C THR A 169 1.46 -3.33 2.74
N GLY A 170 0.76 -4.17 3.52
CA GLY A 170 -0.23 -5.12 2.99
C GLY A 170 -1.60 -4.51 2.72
N ARG A 171 -2.22 -4.91 1.60
CA ARG A 171 -3.62 -4.59 1.27
C ARG A 171 -4.34 -5.81 0.70
N ASN A 172 -5.62 -5.94 1.05
CA ASN A 172 -6.49 -6.91 0.40
C ASN A 172 -6.69 -6.54 -1.07
N TRP A 173 -6.81 -7.53 -1.94
CA TRP A 173 -6.92 -7.33 -3.39
C TRP A 173 -8.09 -6.43 -3.80
N ARG A 174 -9.25 -6.52 -3.14
CA ARG A 174 -10.38 -5.62 -3.40
C ARG A 174 -10.02 -4.15 -3.14
N THR A 175 -9.27 -3.90 -2.07
CA THR A 175 -8.77 -2.55 -1.75
C THR A 175 -7.80 -2.07 -2.83
N VAL A 176 -6.90 -2.94 -3.27
CA VAL A 176 -5.94 -2.64 -4.35
C VAL A 176 -6.65 -2.25 -5.64
N CYS A 177 -7.65 -3.03 -6.06
CA CYS A 177 -8.46 -2.71 -7.24
C CYS A 177 -9.15 -1.35 -7.12
N LYS A 178 -9.73 -1.05 -5.94
CA LYS A 178 -10.43 0.23 -5.74
C LYS A 178 -9.46 1.43 -5.77
N ILE A 179 -8.27 1.30 -5.20
CA ILE A 179 -7.23 2.34 -5.30
C ILE A 179 -6.81 2.54 -6.76
N ALA A 180 -6.66 1.46 -7.54
CA ALA A 180 -6.33 1.54 -8.96
C ALA A 180 -7.40 2.26 -9.78
N GLU A 181 -8.69 2.03 -9.51
CA GLU A 181 -9.79 2.79 -10.12
C GLU A 181 -9.65 4.29 -9.80
N MET A 182 -9.47 4.63 -8.52
CA MET A 182 -9.34 6.02 -8.08
C MET A 182 -8.14 6.74 -8.66
N ALA A 183 -7.07 6.01 -8.98
CA ALA A 183 -5.84 6.58 -9.54
C ALA A 183 -5.96 6.89 -11.04
N ARG A 184 -6.98 6.35 -11.73
CA ARG A 184 -7.29 6.62 -13.15
C ARG A 184 -8.27 7.77 -13.36
N ASP A 185 -9.10 8.07 -12.32
CA ASP A 185 -10.10 9.15 -12.31
C ASP A 185 -9.42 10.53 -12.05
#